data_98761284983df40091573bbdda5c82de
#
_entry.id   98761284983df40091573bbdda5c82de
#
_cell.length_a   1.000
_cell.length_b   1.000
_cell.length_c   1.000
_cell.angle_alpha   90.00
_cell.angle_beta   90.00
_cell.angle_gamma   90.00
#
_symmetry.space_group_name_H-M   'P 1'
#
loop_
_entity.id
_entity.type
_entity.pdbx_description
1 polymer ?
#
loop_
_entity_poly.entity_id
_entity_poly.type
_entity_poly.pdbx_seq_one_letter_code
_entity_poly.pdbx_strand_id
1 'polypeptide(L)'
;MYSPPNPLSKAASSAWRKIRLLVVLLGCALSACGQQREPAPSSTSMSAYDHMLRLLFKPTVPYIQSRELAELLRKNPAGVLLLDTRGAAEYQVSHLPGARFVDFTAFRQLNLQGLARTQPVVVYCSVGARSEQVGAWLREQGFRNVHNLYGGLFQWVNDGHGVVNAQGPTEKVHPYSVLWRPWLKRGTPAYE
;
A
#
# COMPACT_ATOMS: atom_id res chain seq x y z
N MET A 1 65.91 64.89 9.67
CA MET A 1 65.32 64.83 8.31
C MET A 1 64.02 64.00 8.39
N TYR A 2 62.89 64.68 8.32
CA TYR A 2 61.57 64.05 8.42
C TYR A 2 60.94 63.96 6.99
N SER A 3 60.78 62.77 6.45
CA SER A 3 60.18 62.56 5.14
C SER A 3 58.69 62.40 5.33
N PRO A 4 57.85 63.15 4.58
CA PRO A 4 56.41 63.04 4.69
C PRO A 4 55.90 61.72 4.05
N PRO A 5 54.81 61.12 4.54
CA PRO A 5 54.26 59.90 4.02
C PRO A 5 53.57 60.11 2.65
N ASN A 6 53.76 59.16 1.77
CA ASN A 6 53.25 59.10 0.38
C ASN A 6 51.70 59.09 0.33
N PRO A 7 51.07 60.02 -0.36
CA PRO A 7 49.57 60.09 -0.46
C PRO A 7 48.88 58.95 -1.19
N LEU A 8 49.62 58.09 -1.92
CA LEU A 8 49.05 56.98 -2.69
C LEU A 8 48.63 55.78 -1.84
N SER A 9 49.08 55.69 -0.55
CA SER A 9 48.69 54.56 0.31
C SER A 9 47.25 54.66 0.90
N LYS A 10 46.70 55.88 0.98
CA LYS A 10 45.36 56.08 1.52
C LYS A 10 44.21 55.80 0.51
N ALA A 11 44.48 55.95 -0.78
CA ALA A 11 43.47 55.71 -1.84
C ALA A 11 43.21 54.19 -2.06
N ALA A 12 44.26 53.35 -1.93
CA ALA A 12 44.14 51.91 -2.11
C ALA A 12 43.29 51.23 -1.02
N SER A 13 43.37 51.73 0.23
CA SER A 13 42.63 51.11 1.35
C SER A 13 41.14 51.33 1.29
N SER A 14 40.65 52.43 0.71
CA SER A 14 39.24 52.75 0.59
C SER A 14 38.56 51.93 -0.52
N ALA A 15 39.26 51.67 -1.62
CA ALA A 15 38.78 50.87 -2.73
C ALA A 15 38.60 49.40 -2.32
N TRP A 16 39.55 48.85 -1.58
CA TRP A 16 39.48 47.46 -1.10
C TRP A 16 38.36 47.22 -0.07
N ARG A 17 38.06 48.22 0.76
CA ARG A 17 36.95 48.16 1.70
C ARG A 17 35.58 48.13 0.99
N LYS A 18 35.41 48.92 -0.10
CA LYS A 18 34.20 48.93 -0.91
C LYS A 18 34.02 47.62 -1.69
N ILE A 19 35.08 47.03 -2.23
CA ILE A 19 35.05 45.74 -2.92
C ILE A 19 34.69 44.60 -1.95
N ARG A 20 35.24 44.59 -0.72
CA ARG A 20 34.87 43.58 0.29
C ARG A 20 33.41 43.67 0.73
N LEU A 21 32.86 44.88 0.85
CA LEU A 21 31.46 45.08 1.20
C LEU A 21 30.51 44.59 0.08
N LEU A 22 30.89 44.80 -1.19
CA LEU A 22 30.09 44.37 -2.35
C LEU A 22 30.13 42.85 -2.51
N VAL A 23 31.25 42.19 -2.23
CA VAL A 23 31.35 40.72 -2.28
C VAL A 23 30.55 40.06 -1.15
N VAL A 24 30.51 40.67 0.04
CA VAL A 24 29.68 40.16 1.16
C VAL A 24 28.17 40.31 0.87
N LEU A 25 27.76 41.41 0.24
CA LEU A 25 26.34 41.62 -0.13
C LEU A 25 25.89 40.73 -1.31
N LEU A 26 26.78 40.42 -2.26
CA LEU A 26 26.50 39.46 -3.34
C LEU A 26 26.47 38.01 -2.83
N GLY A 27 27.28 37.66 -1.83
CA GLY A 27 27.30 36.33 -1.20
C GLY A 27 26.04 36.00 -0.42
N CYS A 28 25.39 36.99 0.18
CA CYS A 28 24.11 36.79 0.91
C CYS A 28 22.92 36.66 -0.02
N ALA A 29 22.96 37.12 -1.27
CA ALA A 29 21.88 37.01 -2.23
C ALA A 29 21.78 35.64 -2.91
N LEU A 30 22.87 34.84 -2.88
CA LEU A 30 22.91 33.51 -3.51
C LEU A 30 22.59 32.36 -2.54
N SER A 31 22.46 32.62 -1.24
CA SER A 31 22.08 31.61 -0.23
C SER A 31 20.56 31.48 -0.02
N ALA A 32 19.75 32.24 -0.75
CA ALA A 32 18.29 32.23 -0.65
C ALA A 32 17.58 31.33 -1.69
N CYS A 33 18.34 30.55 -2.46
CA CYS A 33 17.76 29.59 -3.41
C CYS A 33 18.09 28.17 -2.97
N GLY A 34 17.08 27.47 -2.44
CA GLY A 34 17.17 26.02 -2.31
C GLY A 34 16.68 25.40 -1.01
N GLN A 35 15.81 26.05 -0.27
CA GLN A 35 14.90 25.27 0.57
C GLN A 35 13.86 24.65 -0.36
N GLN A 36 14.18 23.52 -0.96
CA GLN A 36 13.18 22.60 -1.43
C GLN A 36 12.34 22.28 -0.18
N ARG A 37 11.18 22.93 -0.07
CA ARG A 37 10.13 22.45 0.82
C ARG A 37 9.88 21.01 0.38
N GLU A 38 10.34 20.07 1.18
CA GLU A 38 9.81 18.72 1.10
C GLU A 38 8.29 18.86 1.05
N PRO A 39 7.61 18.25 0.07
CA PRO A 39 6.16 18.25 0.07
C PRO A 39 5.76 17.70 1.43
N ALA A 40 5.01 18.49 2.20
CA ALA A 40 4.38 18.03 3.43
C ALA A 40 3.76 16.67 3.14
N PRO A 41 3.88 15.66 4.03
CA PRO A 41 3.27 14.37 3.79
C PRO A 41 1.81 14.66 3.43
N SER A 42 1.44 14.33 2.19
CA SER A 42 0.10 14.52 1.68
C SER A 42 -0.81 13.86 2.72
N SER A 43 -1.65 14.65 3.37
CA SER A 43 -2.77 14.12 4.13
C SER A 43 -3.53 13.24 3.13
N THR A 44 -3.28 11.93 3.18
CA THR A 44 -3.92 10.99 2.29
C THR A 44 -5.40 11.08 2.63
N SER A 45 -6.13 11.88 1.87
CA SER A 45 -7.57 11.99 2.00
C SER A 45 -8.10 10.56 1.81
N MET A 46 -8.76 10.05 2.84
CA MET A 46 -9.34 8.70 2.78
C MET A 46 -10.20 8.59 1.53
N SER A 47 -9.96 7.56 0.74
CA SER A 47 -10.77 7.32 -0.45
C SER A 47 -12.23 7.04 -0.06
N ALA A 48 -13.17 7.30 -0.96
CA ALA A 48 -14.57 6.92 -0.74
C ALA A 48 -14.70 5.40 -0.46
N TYR A 49 -13.80 4.60 -1.02
CA TYR A 49 -13.72 3.18 -0.77
C TYR A 49 -13.32 2.88 0.68
N ASP A 50 -12.28 3.52 1.21
CA ASP A 50 -11.87 3.36 2.62
C ASP A 50 -12.99 3.77 3.58
N HIS A 51 -13.71 4.85 3.25
CA HIS A 51 -14.82 5.31 4.05
C HIS A 51 -15.95 4.27 4.10
N MET A 52 -16.30 3.71 2.95
CA MET A 52 -17.28 2.64 2.84
C MET A 52 -16.84 1.38 3.61
N LEU A 53 -15.58 0.95 3.48
CA LEU A 53 -15.05 -0.20 4.20
C LEU A 53 -15.15 -0.03 5.73
N ARG A 54 -14.83 1.15 6.25
CA ARG A 54 -14.92 1.46 7.70
C ARG A 54 -16.35 1.44 8.23
N LEU A 55 -17.32 1.78 7.40
CA LEU A 55 -18.73 1.75 7.78
C LEU A 55 -19.29 0.32 7.77
N LEU A 56 -18.77 -0.55 6.91
CA LEU A 56 -19.31 -1.89 6.70
C LEU A 56 -18.92 -2.88 7.79
N PHE A 57 -17.75 -2.75 8.40
CA PHE A 57 -17.30 -3.74 9.38
C PHE A 57 -16.34 -3.20 10.43
N LYS A 58 -16.44 -3.78 11.62
CA LYS A 58 -15.48 -3.58 12.70
C LYS A 58 -14.42 -4.68 12.60
N PRO A 59 -13.13 -4.34 12.46
CA PRO A 59 -12.08 -5.34 12.33
C PRO A 59 -11.88 -6.09 13.66
N THR A 60 -11.94 -7.40 13.60
CA THR A 60 -11.56 -8.32 14.69
C THR A 60 -10.28 -9.08 14.35
N VAL A 61 -9.91 -9.09 13.05
CA VAL A 61 -8.71 -9.69 12.52
C VAL A 61 -7.78 -8.57 12.04
N PRO A 62 -6.47 -8.61 12.35
CA PRO A 62 -5.51 -7.66 11.80
C PRO A 62 -5.56 -7.60 10.29
N TYR A 63 -5.41 -6.40 9.72
CA TYR A 63 -5.31 -6.24 8.27
C TYR A 63 -3.89 -6.41 7.77
N ILE A 64 -3.78 -6.85 6.51
CA ILE A 64 -2.57 -6.74 5.69
C ILE A 64 -2.90 -5.93 4.44
N GLN A 65 -2.03 -5.00 4.07
CA GLN A 65 -2.20 -4.21 2.85
C GLN A 65 -1.79 -5.04 1.62
N SER A 66 -2.37 -4.73 0.46
CA SER A 66 -2.07 -5.39 -0.80
C SER A 66 -0.57 -5.40 -1.13
N ARG A 67 0.11 -4.28 -0.92
CA ARG A 67 1.55 -4.16 -1.11
C ARG A 67 2.36 -5.07 -0.20
N GLU A 68 2.00 -5.15 1.08
CA GLU A 68 2.68 -6.01 2.05
C GLU A 68 2.48 -7.49 1.69
N LEU A 69 1.25 -7.87 1.32
CA LEU A 69 0.97 -9.23 0.86
C LEU A 69 1.75 -9.57 -0.41
N ALA A 70 1.81 -8.67 -1.39
CA ALA A 70 2.58 -8.86 -2.61
C ALA A 70 4.07 -9.08 -2.32
N GLU A 71 4.65 -8.34 -1.39
CA GLU A 71 6.04 -8.53 -0.96
C GLU A 71 6.25 -9.88 -0.27
N LEU A 72 5.32 -10.31 0.59
CA LEU A 72 5.39 -11.63 1.24
C LEU A 72 5.32 -12.77 0.22
N LEU A 73 4.37 -12.71 -0.70
CA LEU A 73 4.20 -13.74 -1.74
C LEU A 73 5.40 -13.78 -2.69
N ARG A 74 6.01 -12.66 -3.02
CA ARG A 74 7.23 -12.61 -3.83
C ARG A 74 8.44 -13.25 -3.13
N LYS A 75 8.58 -13.06 -1.82
CA LYS A 75 9.70 -13.60 -1.03
C LYS A 75 9.55 -15.09 -0.74
N ASN A 76 8.36 -15.53 -0.38
CA ASN A 76 8.07 -16.91 -0.02
C ASN A 76 6.60 -17.26 -0.33
N PRO A 77 6.27 -17.58 -1.58
CA PRO A 77 4.90 -17.88 -1.98
C PRO A 77 4.30 -19.10 -1.27
N ALA A 78 5.12 -20.09 -0.93
CA ALA A 78 4.67 -21.28 -0.22
C ALA A 78 4.56 -21.09 1.30
N GLY A 79 5.11 -20.01 1.85
CA GLY A 79 5.13 -19.73 3.28
C GLY A 79 3.85 -19.10 3.81
N VAL A 80 2.93 -18.71 2.94
CA VAL A 80 1.64 -18.09 3.30
C VAL A 80 0.49 -18.98 2.87
N LEU A 81 -0.38 -19.33 3.80
CA LEU A 81 -1.65 -19.95 3.46
C LEU A 81 -2.63 -18.86 3.04
N LEU A 82 -2.86 -18.75 1.74
CA LEU A 82 -3.76 -17.75 1.15
C LEU A 82 -5.12 -18.36 0.88
N LEU A 83 -6.19 -17.82 1.47
CA LEU A 83 -7.54 -18.37 1.39
C LEU A 83 -8.49 -17.37 0.76
N ASP A 84 -9.09 -17.78 -0.36
CA ASP A 84 -10.19 -17.06 -1.01
C ASP A 84 -11.52 -17.55 -0.43
N THR A 85 -12.22 -16.68 0.25
CA THR A 85 -13.47 -17.01 0.95
C THR A 85 -14.72 -16.52 0.21
N ARG A 86 -14.63 -16.39 -1.11
CA ARG A 86 -15.74 -16.02 -1.96
C ARG A 86 -16.58 -17.23 -2.37
N GLY A 87 -17.55 -17.02 -3.26
CA GLY A 87 -18.28 -18.09 -3.91
C GLY A 87 -17.47 -18.77 -5.01
N ALA A 88 -17.82 -20.02 -5.36
CA ALA A 88 -17.12 -20.79 -6.38
C ALA A 88 -17.04 -20.07 -7.74
N ALA A 89 -18.15 -19.47 -8.21
CA ALA A 89 -18.17 -18.71 -9.45
C ALA A 89 -17.23 -17.52 -9.42
N GLU A 90 -17.15 -16.79 -8.29
CA GLU A 90 -16.20 -15.67 -8.12
C GLU A 90 -14.75 -16.15 -8.22
N TYR A 91 -14.42 -17.27 -7.57
CA TYR A 91 -13.08 -17.88 -7.61
C TYR A 91 -12.69 -18.37 -9.00
N GLN A 92 -13.62 -18.97 -9.72
CA GLN A 92 -13.40 -19.47 -11.09
C GLN A 92 -13.11 -18.37 -12.08
N VAL A 93 -13.76 -17.21 -11.96
CA VAL A 93 -13.47 -16.04 -12.80
C VAL A 93 -12.03 -15.57 -12.61
N SER A 94 -11.62 -15.39 -11.37
CA SER A 94 -10.22 -15.11 -11.02
C SER A 94 -9.99 -15.13 -9.51
N HIS A 95 -8.74 -15.37 -9.11
CA HIS A 95 -8.30 -15.37 -7.72
C HIS A 95 -6.82 -14.92 -7.63
N LEU A 96 -6.32 -14.64 -6.43
CA LEU A 96 -4.91 -14.34 -6.23
C LEU A 96 -4.06 -15.58 -6.52
N PRO A 97 -2.87 -15.43 -7.14
CA PRO A 97 -1.98 -16.56 -7.40
C PRO A 97 -1.69 -17.37 -6.13
N GLY A 98 -1.87 -18.69 -6.21
CA GLY A 98 -1.64 -19.59 -5.08
C GLY A 98 -2.74 -19.64 -4.02
N ALA A 99 -3.83 -18.90 -4.20
CA ALA A 99 -4.95 -18.94 -3.27
C ALA A 99 -5.67 -20.30 -3.32
N ARG A 100 -6.10 -20.76 -2.15
CA ARG A 100 -6.98 -21.94 -2.01
C ARG A 100 -8.41 -21.45 -1.81
N PHE A 101 -9.33 -22.07 -2.51
CA PHE A 101 -10.75 -21.79 -2.36
C PHE A 101 -11.29 -22.34 -1.04
N VAL A 102 -12.09 -21.54 -0.36
CA VAL A 102 -12.85 -21.88 0.84
C VAL A 102 -14.26 -21.37 0.67
N ASP A 103 -15.23 -22.25 0.52
CA ASP A 103 -16.63 -21.84 0.43
C ASP A 103 -17.06 -21.12 1.71
N PHE A 104 -17.46 -19.86 1.57
CA PHE A 104 -17.92 -19.05 2.69
C PHE A 104 -19.11 -19.66 3.43
N THR A 105 -19.97 -20.40 2.74
CA THR A 105 -21.15 -21.02 3.36
C THR A 105 -20.80 -22.25 4.20
N ALA A 106 -19.64 -22.86 3.94
CA ALA A 106 -19.18 -24.10 4.56
C ALA A 106 -17.82 -23.98 5.27
N PHE A 107 -17.30 -22.78 5.50
CA PHE A 107 -15.92 -22.60 6.01
C PHE A 107 -15.67 -23.28 7.36
N ARG A 108 -16.69 -23.43 8.21
CA ARG A 108 -16.56 -24.14 9.49
C ARG A 108 -16.29 -25.64 9.35
N GLN A 109 -16.49 -26.20 8.15
CA GLN A 109 -16.20 -27.60 7.83
C GLN A 109 -14.80 -27.77 7.22
N LEU A 110 -14.01 -26.69 7.08
CA LEU A 110 -12.67 -26.75 6.52
C LEU A 110 -11.78 -27.69 7.34
N ASN A 111 -11.17 -28.65 6.65
CA ASN A 111 -10.19 -29.53 7.29
C ASN A 111 -8.90 -28.77 7.60
N LEU A 112 -8.65 -28.58 8.88
CA LEU A 112 -7.48 -27.88 9.41
C LEU A 112 -6.36 -28.81 9.89
N GLN A 113 -6.50 -30.12 9.65
CA GLN A 113 -5.47 -31.11 10.04
C GLN A 113 -4.20 -30.87 9.23
N GLY A 114 -3.04 -31.05 9.86
CA GLY A 114 -1.73 -30.86 9.22
C GLY A 114 -1.32 -29.40 8.99
N LEU A 115 -2.19 -28.43 9.25
CA LEU A 115 -1.85 -27.01 9.14
C LEU A 115 -1.19 -26.52 10.44
N ALA A 116 0.02 -25.94 10.30
CA ALA A 116 0.73 -25.37 11.43
C ALA A 116 0.00 -24.11 11.94
N ARG A 117 -0.34 -24.07 13.23
CA ARG A 117 -1.06 -22.94 13.85
C ARG A 117 -0.25 -21.64 13.88
N THR A 118 1.05 -21.72 13.63
CA THR A 118 1.98 -20.58 13.60
C THR A 118 2.23 -20.04 12.18
N GLN A 119 1.84 -20.79 11.13
CA GLN A 119 2.05 -20.33 9.76
C GLN A 119 1.24 -19.05 9.47
N PRO A 120 1.75 -18.15 8.66
CA PRO A 120 1.01 -16.99 8.17
C PRO A 120 -0.22 -17.44 7.37
N VAL A 121 -1.39 -16.91 7.72
CA VAL A 121 -2.63 -17.12 6.99
C VAL A 121 -3.17 -15.76 6.56
N VAL A 122 -3.47 -15.62 5.29
CA VAL A 122 -4.16 -14.45 4.76
C VAL A 122 -5.49 -14.88 4.16
N VAL A 123 -6.56 -14.31 4.67
CA VAL A 123 -7.91 -14.52 4.16
C VAL A 123 -8.35 -13.30 3.36
N TYR A 124 -9.12 -13.51 2.30
CA TYR A 124 -9.72 -12.42 1.54
C TYR A 124 -11.06 -12.83 0.93
N CYS A 125 -11.90 -11.83 0.65
CA CYS A 125 -13.05 -11.97 -0.24
C CYS A 125 -13.07 -10.81 -1.24
N SER A 126 -14.22 -10.39 -1.76
CA SER A 126 -14.27 -9.27 -2.70
C SER A 126 -13.84 -7.95 -2.08
N VAL A 127 -14.26 -7.65 -0.83
CA VAL A 127 -14.00 -6.38 -0.12
C VAL A 127 -13.52 -6.55 1.34
N GLY A 128 -13.45 -7.77 1.87
CA GLY A 128 -12.97 -8.05 3.23
C GLY A 128 -14.04 -8.45 4.25
N ALA A 129 -15.34 -8.34 3.96
CA ALA A 129 -16.40 -8.58 4.95
C ALA A 129 -16.63 -10.07 5.26
N ARG A 130 -16.70 -10.94 4.25
CA ARG A 130 -16.83 -12.39 4.44
C ARG A 130 -15.58 -13.00 5.05
N SER A 131 -14.44 -12.57 4.57
CA SER A 131 -13.13 -13.04 5.06
C SER A 131 -12.85 -12.64 6.51
N GLU A 132 -13.42 -11.54 7.00
CA GLU A 132 -13.33 -11.17 8.41
C GLU A 132 -13.91 -12.28 9.32
N GLN A 133 -15.05 -12.83 8.97
CA GLN A 133 -15.70 -13.92 9.73
C GLN A 133 -14.87 -15.20 9.69
N VAL A 134 -14.30 -15.54 8.53
CA VAL A 134 -13.43 -16.72 8.37
C VAL A 134 -12.14 -16.53 9.16
N GLY A 135 -11.54 -15.36 9.10
CA GLY A 135 -10.32 -15.03 9.86
C GLY A 135 -10.54 -15.09 11.36
N ALA A 136 -11.65 -14.55 11.86
CA ALA A 136 -12.02 -14.62 13.27
C ALA A 136 -12.15 -16.09 13.73
N TRP A 137 -12.88 -16.90 12.95
CA TRP A 137 -13.03 -18.32 13.22
C TRP A 137 -11.67 -19.07 13.23
N LEU A 138 -10.79 -18.80 12.27
CA LEU A 138 -9.45 -19.42 12.27
C LEU A 138 -8.66 -19.07 13.53
N ARG A 139 -8.77 -17.86 14.03
CA ARG A 139 -8.16 -17.47 15.31
C ARG A 139 -8.74 -18.24 16.49
N GLU A 140 -10.05 -18.46 16.53
CA GLU A 140 -10.72 -19.32 17.51
C GLU A 140 -10.22 -20.77 17.41
N GLN A 141 -9.86 -21.25 16.19
CA GLN A 141 -9.24 -22.56 15.97
C GLN A 141 -7.74 -22.60 16.31
N GLY A 142 -7.18 -21.52 16.92
CA GLY A 142 -5.82 -21.46 17.43
C GLY A 142 -4.77 -20.99 16.44
N PHE A 143 -5.13 -20.52 15.22
CA PHE A 143 -4.18 -19.89 14.33
C PHE A 143 -3.76 -18.52 14.88
N ARG A 144 -2.44 -18.31 15.03
CA ARG A 144 -1.89 -17.13 15.70
C ARG A 144 -1.57 -15.98 14.77
N ASN A 145 -1.34 -16.27 13.50
CA ASN A 145 -0.87 -15.31 12.51
C ASN A 145 -1.87 -15.22 11.35
N VAL A 146 -3.07 -14.73 11.63
CA VAL A 146 -4.16 -14.57 10.66
C VAL A 146 -4.36 -13.10 10.35
N HIS A 147 -4.36 -12.76 9.06
CA HIS A 147 -4.64 -11.41 8.56
C HIS A 147 -5.75 -11.42 7.54
N ASN A 148 -6.52 -10.35 7.49
CA ASN A 148 -7.52 -10.10 6.47
C ASN A 148 -6.96 -9.10 5.45
N LEU A 149 -7.01 -9.41 4.14
CA LEU A 149 -6.57 -8.50 3.09
C LEU A 149 -7.48 -7.26 3.06
N TYR A 150 -6.92 -6.11 3.35
CA TYR A 150 -7.65 -4.84 3.36
C TYR A 150 -8.26 -4.54 1.99
N GLY A 151 -9.57 -4.28 1.97
CA GLY A 151 -10.30 -4.04 0.73
C GLY A 151 -10.43 -5.25 -0.21
N GLY A 152 -9.94 -6.42 0.20
CA GLY A 152 -10.08 -7.70 -0.50
C GLY A 152 -9.50 -7.72 -1.91
N LEU A 153 -10.06 -8.57 -2.77
CA LEU A 153 -9.65 -8.71 -4.16
C LEU A 153 -9.78 -7.39 -4.93
N PHE A 154 -10.79 -6.58 -4.63
CA PHE A 154 -10.98 -5.32 -5.35
C PHE A 154 -9.82 -4.37 -5.11
N GLN A 155 -9.37 -4.20 -3.87
CA GLN A 155 -8.21 -3.36 -3.56
C GLN A 155 -6.94 -3.93 -4.19
N TRP A 156 -6.72 -5.25 -4.13
CA TRP A 156 -5.61 -5.92 -4.78
C TRP A 156 -5.51 -5.58 -6.27
N VAL A 157 -6.60 -5.71 -7.01
CA VAL A 157 -6.65 -5.40 -8.44
C VAL A 157 -6.54 -3.88 -8.69
N ASN A 158 -7.19 -3.05 -7.87
CA ASN A 158 -7.12 -1.59 -7.99
C ASN A 158 -5.69 -1.06 -7.81
N ASP A 159 -4.89 -1.72 -6.96
CA ASP A 159 -3.47 -1.42 -6.73
C ASP A 159 -2.56 -1.96 -7.85
N GLY A 160 -3.14 -2.64 -8.85
CA GLY A 160 -2.44 -3.10 -10.05
C GLY A 160 -1.80 -4.48 -9.93
N HIS A 161 -2.17 -5.26 -8.91
CA HIS A 161 -1.69 -6.63 -8.76
C HIS A 161 -2.48 -7.60 -9.63
N GLY A 162 -1.79 -8.59 -10.20
CA GLY A 162 -2.37 -9.58 -11.09
C GLY A 162 -3.24 -10.63 -10.37
N VAL A 163 -4.17 -11.17 -11.12
CA VAL A 163 -5.01 -12.31 -10.73
C VAL A 163 -4.92 -13.41 -11.78
N VAL A 164 -5.29 -14.62 -11.41
CA VAL A 164 -5.22 -15.81 -12.26
C VAL A 164 -6.54 -16.57 -12.23
N ASN A 165 -6.75 -17.42 -13.23
CA ASN A 165 -7.77 -18.47 -13.23
C ASN A 165 -7.16 -19.79 -13.75
N ALA A 166 -7.98 -20.77 -14.08
CA ALA A 166 -7.52 -22.07 -14.56
C ALA A 166 -6.74 -22.00 -15.90
N GLN A 167 -6.90 -20.92 -16.68
CA GLN A 167 -6.21 -20.69 -17.95
C GLN A 167 -4.91 -19.88 -17.79
N GLY A 168 -4.63 -19.35 -16.58
CA GLY A 168 -3.47 -18.52 -16.30
C GLY A 168 -3.81 -17.09 -15.92
N PRO A 169 -2.91 -16.12 -16.13
CA PRO A 169 -3.13 -14.71 -15.83
C PRO A 169 -4.35 -14.15 -16.57
N THR A 170 -5.15 -13.34 -15.88
CA THR A 170 -6.37 -12.77 -16.45
C THR A 170 -6.62 -11.36 -15.89
N GLU A 171 -7.39 -10.57 -16.62
CA GLU A 171 -7.91 -9.29 -16.15
C GLU A 171 -9.39 -9.36 -15.73
N LYS A 172 -10.02 -10.54 -15.92
CA LYS A 172 -11.42 -10.72 -15.53
C LYS A 172 -11.55 -10.74 -14.02
N VAL A 173 -12.54 -10.04 -13.50
CA VAL A 173 -12.85 -10.00 -12.06
C VAL A 173 -14.35 -10.09 -11.85
N HIS A 174 -14.79 -11.03 -11.02
CA HIS A 174 -16.19 -11.12 -10.66
C HIS A 174 -16.57 -9.98 -9.69
N PRO A 175 -17.47 -9.07 -10.06
CA PRO A 175 -17.79 -7.89 -9.26
C PRO A 175 -18.75 -8.16 -8.10
N TYR A 176 -18.98 -9.42 -7.74
CA TYR A 176 -19.96 -9.91 -6.77
C TYR A 176 -21.40 -9.58 -7.19
N SER A 177 -21.75 -8.29 -7.33
CA SER A 177 -23.01 -7.82 -7.87
C SER A 177 -22.85 -6.47 -8.56
N VAL A 178 -23.88 -6.02 -9.27
CA VAL A 178 -23.89 -4.70 -9.92
C VAL A 178 -23.66 -3.56 -8.95
N LEU A 179 -24.12 -3.68 -7.70
CA LEU A 179 -23.96 -2.64 -6.67
C LEU A 179 -22.51 -2.48 -6.20
N TRP A 180 -21.71 -3.54 -6.30
CA TRP A 180 -20.29 -3.50 -5.90
C TRP A 180 -19.36 -3.12 -7.02
N ARG A 181 -19.80 -3.22 -8.28
CA ARG A 181 -19.01 -2.89 -9.47
C ARG A 181 -18.34 -1.50 -9.42
N PRO A 182 -18.96 -0.43 -8.90
CA PRO A 182 -18.33 0.89 -8.84
C PRO A 182 -17.02 0.94 -8.02
N TRP A 183 -16.81 -0.01 -7.12
CA TRP A 183 -15.61 -0.11 -6.29
C TRP A 183 -14.45 -0.84 -6.97
N LEU A 184 -14.72 -1.60 -8.02
CA LEU A 184 -13.71 -2.20 -8.88
C LEU A 184 -13.29 -1.18 -9.94
N LYS A 185 -12.13 -0.54 -9.74
CA LYS A 185 -11.61 0.53 -10.61
C LYS A 185 -10.73 0.01 -11.74
N ARG A 186 -10.16 -1.19 -11.58
CA ARG A 186 -9.33 -1.90 -12.56
C ARG A 186 -9.87 -3.30 -12.78
N GLY A 187 -9.41 -3.93 -13.87
CA GLY A 187 -9.90 -5.23 -14.29
C GLY A 187 -11.19 -5.15 -15.11
N THR A 188 -11.52 -6.25 -15.76
CA THR A 188 -12.71 -6.38 -16.60
C THR A 188 -13.78 -7.14 -15.82
N PRO A 189 -14.92 -6.53 -15.48
CA PRO A 189 -15.99 -7.22 -14.79
C PRO A 189 -16.51 -8.40 -15.61
N ALA A 190 -16.57 -9.58 -15.00
CA ALA A 190 -17.09 -10.81 -15.59
C ALA A 190 -17.85 -11.63 -14.53
N TYR A 191 -18.88 -12.34 -14.94
CA TYR A 191 -19.70 -13.19 -14.05
C TYR A 191 -19.48 -14.68 -14.32
N GLU A 192 -18.78 -14.98 -15.43
CA GLU A 192 -18.42 -16.33 -15.91
C GLU A 192 -17.02 -16.31 -16.52
#